data_f51fe5dfd21feb931f66186dc51ae380
#
_entry.id   f51fe5dfd21feb931f66186dc51ae380
#
_cell.length_a   1.000
_cell.length_b   1.000
_cell.length_c   1.000
_cell.angle_alpha   90.00
_cell.angle_beta   90.00
_cell.angle_gamma   90.00
#
_symmetry.space_group_name_H-M   'P 1'
#
loop_
_entity.id
_entity.type
_entity.pdbx_description
1 polymer ?
#
loop_
_entity_poly.entity_id
_entity_poly.type
_entity_poly.pdbx_seq_one_letter_code
_entity_poly.pdbx_strand_id
1 'polypeptide(L)'
;MSRDAKKAKNTDDNEFEFDEDFEDEINLTEKAHRFAGLERFPIIYVPGYGAPPFHGRYLSSRLEVEGFDVIEASLPLLQTGDIARSAAMLAVEVQRARYRFDAEKVNLVGHSLGGIISRYYLQKLGGWKYVHRAVYLGTPHKGVYWAVFGLATKAGRQLLPNSRLLAELNNDPSRCRNIKCLSIISNFDEMVVPKESGILDCGYNKVVNWPIGHWGMVFSNKAIGWIVDFFDGLFDIREGFAKVYEDRDVSGNGDSCKQHQEQAKKELARKAS
;
A
#
# COMPACT_ATOMS: atom_id res chain seq x y z
N MET A 1 -67.27 -16.61 45.99
CA MET A 1 -66.91 -15.15 45.96
C MET A 1 -65.44 -15.07 46.00
N SER A 2 -64.80 -14.93 44.83
CA SER A 2 -63.40 -14.62 44.73
C SER A 2 -63.20 -13.83 43.42
N ARG A 3 -62.66 -12.65 43.54
CA ARG A 3 -62.37 -11.74 42.40
C ARG A 3 -60.94 -11.99 41.95
N ASP A 4 -60.79 -12.55 40.75
CA ASP A 4 -59.48 -12.64 40.06
C ASP A 4 -59.17 -11.32 39.33
N ALA A 5 -58.18 -10.66 39.86
CA ALA A 5 -57.57 -9.49 39.18
C ALA A 5 -56.55 -9.93 38.09
N LYS A 6 -56.96 -9.82 36.85
CA LYS A 6 -56.04 -9.97 35.70
C LYS A 6 -55.04 -8.80 35.69
N LYS A 7 -53.76 -9.14 35.85
CA LYS A 7 -52.62 -8.23 35.59
C LYS A 7 -52.47 -8.09 34.10
N ALA A 8 -52.65 -6.90 33.56
CA ALA A 8 -52.28 -6.55 32.20
C ALA A 8 -50.76 -6.49 32.11
N LYS A 9 -50.18 -7.25 31.20
CA LYS A 9 -48.80 -7.13 30.79
C LYS A 9 -48.72 -5.97 29.79
N ASN A 10 -47.93 -4.97 30.13
CA ASN A 10 -47.50 -3.89 29.23
C ASN A 10 -46.42 -4.47 28.32
N THR A 11 -46.67 -4.57 27.03
CA THR A 11 -45.72 -4.94 25.96
C THR A 11 -45.55 -3.71 25.11
N ASP A 12 -44.67 -2.82 25.53
CA ASP A 12 -44.12 -1.74 24.69
C ASP A 12 -42.60 -1.82 24.76
N ASP A 13 -42.04 -2.88 24.18
CA ASP A 13 -40.63 -2.91 23.75
C ASP A 13 -40.67 -3.03 22.24
N ASN A 14 -40.88 -1.91 21.54
CA ASN A 14 -40.61 -1.75 20.15
C ASN A 14 -39.10 -1.52 20.06
N GLU A 15 -38.30 -2.61 20.04
CA GLU A 15 -36.97 -2.59 19.46
C GLU A 15 -37.16 -2.34 17.95
N PHE A 16 -36.82 -1.14 17.50
CA PHE A 16 -36.63 -0.86 16.10
C PHE A 16 -35.41 -1.69 15.65
N GLU A 17 -35.64 -2.84 15.04
CA GLU A 17 -34.65 -3.49 14.19
C GLU A 17 -34.39 -2.53 13.04
N PHE A 18 -33.21 -1.89 13.06
CA PHE A 18 -32.70 -1.18 11.88
C PHE A 18 -32.45 -2.23 10.81
N ASP A 19 -33.13 -2.09 9.66
CA ASP A 19 -32.95 -2.91 8.47
C ASP A 19 -31.48 -2.81 8.04
N GLU A 20 -30.78 -3.96 7.91
CA GLU A 20 -29.39 -4.01 7.42
C GLU A 20 -29.26 -3.31 6.04
N ASP A 21 -30.31 -3.36 5.21
CA ASP A 21 -30.36 -2.67 3.91
C ASP A 21 -30.30 -1.14 4.07
N PHE A 22 -30.80 -0.56 5.16
CA PHE A 22 -30.78 0.88 5.42
C PHE A 22 -29.39 1.36 5.88
N GLU A 23 -28.65 0.57 6.63
CA GLU A 23 -27.26 0.86 7.00
C GLU A 23 -26.35 0.81 5.75
N ASP A 24 -26.58 -0.14 4.83
CA ASP A 24 -25.86 -0.24 3.57
C ASP A 24 -26.15 0.95 2.63
N GLU A 25 -27.39 1.44 2.58
CA GLU A 25 -27.78 2.60 1.75
C GLU A 25 -27.18 3.91 2.30
N ILE A 26 -27.17 4.11 3.63
CA ILE A 26 -26.47 5.24 4.27
C ILE A 26 -24.99 5.18 3.98
N ASN A 27 -24.37 4.02 4.09
CA ASN A 27 -22.95 3.80 3.86
C ASN A 27 -22.56 4.10 2.38
N LEU A 28 -23.40 3.70 1.42
CA LEU A 28 -23.23 4.02 0.01
C LEU A 28 -23.37 5.51 -0.27
N THR A 29 -24.33 6.18 0.39
CA THR A 29 -24.56 7.62 0.22
C THR A 29 -23.43 8.44 0.84
N GLU A 30 -22.96 8.07 2.04
CA GLU A 30 -21.77 8.69 2.67
C GLU A 30 -20.51 8.46 1.84
N LYS A 31 -20.32 7.25 1.28
CA LYS A 31 -19.24 6.96 0.33
C LYS A 31 -19.35 7.83 -0.92
N ALA A 32 -20.53 7.94 -1.51
CA ALA A 32 -20.74 8.79 -2.70
C ALA A 32 -20.44 10.27 -2.42
N HIS A 33 -20.85 10.80 -1.27
CA HIS A 33 -20.52 12.16 -0.85
C HIS A 33 -19.02 12.35 -0.54
N ARG A 34 -18.39 11.35 0.06
CA ARG A 34 -16.95 11.34 0.37
C ARG A 34 -16.10 11.39 -0.90
N PHE A 35 -16.58 10.80 -2.00
CA PHE A 35 -15.87 10.68 -3.27
C PHE A 35 -16.24 11.75 -4.29
N ALA A 36 -17.31 12.51 -4.05
CA ALA A 36 -17.73 13.60 -4.94
C ALA A 36 -16.63 14.68 -4.99
N GLY A 37 -15.94 14.76 -6.15
CA GLY A 37 -14.88 15.73 -6.41
C GLY A 37 -13.44 15.26 -6.15
N LEU A 38 -13.23 14.00 -5.73
CA LEU A 38 -11.87 13.43 -5.67
C LEU A 38 -11.49 12.86 -7.03
N GLU A 39 -10.41 13.38 -7.60
CA GLU A 39 -9.81 12.79 -8.81
C GLU A 39 -9.11 11.48 -8.40
N ARG A 40 -9.69 10.34 -8.80
CA ARG A 40 -9.17 9.02 -8.51
C ARG A 40 -8.45 8.45 -9.72
N PHE A 41 -7.18 8.17 -9.55
CA PHE A 41 -6.36 7.53 -10.57
C PHE A 41 -6.47 6.01 -10.47
N PRO A 42 -6.47 5.28 -11.61
CA PRO A 42 -6.50 3.82 -11.60
C PRO A 42 -5.27 3.25 -10.87
N ILE A 43 -5.46 2.12 -10.22
CA ILE A 43 -4.42 1.42 -9.46
C ILE A 43 -3.85 0.29 -10.30
N ILE A 44 -2.52 0.19 -10.32
CA ILE A 44 -1.82 -0.98 -10.86
C ILE A 44 -1.21 -1.75 -9.69
N TYR A 45 -1.67 -2.99 -9.48
CA TYR A 45 -1.05 -3.92 -8.55
C TYR A 45 0.15 -4.60 -9.21
N VAL A 46 1.31 -4.57 -8.54
CA VAL A 46 2.57 -5.15 -9.00
C VAL A 46 2.94 -6.31 -8.09
N PRO A 47 2.86 -7.57 -8.56
CA PRO A 47 3.10 -8.75 -7.74
C PRO A 47 4.56 -8.93 -7.36
N GLY A 48 4.80 -9.71 -6.29
CA GLY A 48 6.12 -10.03 -5.76
C GLY A 48 6.80 -11.23 -6.42
N TYR A 49 7.96 -11.61 -5.89
CA TYR A 49 8.72 -12.78 -6.29
C TYR A 49 7.92 -14.06 -6.00
N GLY A 50 7.78 -14.93 -6.99
CA GLY A 50 7.07 -16.19 -6.84
C GLY A 50 5.56 -16.07 -6.62
N ALA A 51 4.98 -14.88 -6.70
CA ALA A 51 3.55 -14.68 -6.48
C ALA A 51 2.72 -15.43 -7.53
N PRO A 52 1.76 -16.26 -7.11
CA PRO A 52 0.84 -16.86 -8.04
C PRO A 52 -0.08 -15.82 -8.69
N PRO A 53 -0.61 -16.06 -9.89
CA PRO A 53 -1.39 -15.07 -10.66
C PRO A 53 -2.63 -14.51 -9.94
N PHE A 54 -3.16 -15.23 -8.95
CA PHE A 54 -4.36 -14.82 -8.20
C PHE A 54 -4.05 -14.14 -6.86
N HIS A 55 -2.77 -13.98 -6.51
CA HIS A 55 -2.37 -13.47 -5.19
C HIS A 55 -2.89 -12.04 -4.91
N GLY A 56 -2.93 -11.21 -5.93
CA GLY A 56 -3.42 -9.83 -5.80
C GLY A 56 -4.95 -9.68 -5.80
N ARG A 57 -5.70 -10.71 -6.18
CA ARG A 57 -7.14 -10.61 -6.44
C ARG A 57 -7.95 -10.10 -5.26
N TYR A 58 -7.66 -10.57 -4.06
CA TYR A 58 -8.40 -10.09 -2.89
C TYR A 58 -8.19 -8.59 -2.67
N LEU A 59 -6.94 -8.15 -2.70
CA LEU A 59 -6.59 -6.72 -2.59
C LEU A 59 -7.29 -5.92 -3.70
N SER A 60 -7.18 -6.38 -4.95
CA SER A 60 -7.80 -5.72 -6.11
C SER A 60 -9.32 -5.59 -5.94
N SER A 61 -10.00 -6.69 -5.63
CA SER A 61 -11.46 -6.69 -5.41
C SER A 61 -11.89 -5.77 -4.27
N ARG A 62 -11.11 -5.72 -3.18
CA ARG A 62 -11.42 -4.81 -2.06
C ARG A 62 -11.25 -3.33 -2.47
N LEU A 63 -10.23 -3.01 -3.26
CA LEU A 63 -10.03 -1.65 -3.78
C LEU A 63 -11.10 -1.27 -4.81
N GLU A 64 -11.58 -2.23 -5.61
CA GLU A 64 -12.71 -2.05 -6.53
C GLU A 64 -14.02 -1.74 -5.78
N VAL A 65 -14.29 -2.44 -4.66
CA VAL A 65 -15.42 -2.15 -3.76
C VAL A 65 -15.33 -0.73 -3.18
N GLU A 66 -14.10 -0.23 -2.94
CA GLU A 66 -13.88 1.15 -2.52
C GLU A 66 -13.95 2.16 -3.68
N GLY A 67 -14.25 1.73 -4.91
CA GLY A 67 -14.50 2.57 -6.09
C GLY A 67 -13.26 2.96 -6.88
N PHE A 68 -12.17 2.20 -6.78
CA PHE A 68 -11.00 2.36 -7.65
C PHE A 68 -11.08 1.44 -8.85
N ASP A 69 -10.64 1.92 -10.01
CA ASP A 69 -10.30 1.05 -11.13
C ASP A 69 -8.97 0.34 -10.82
N VAL A 70 -8.95 -1.00 -10.84
CA VAL A 70 -7.75 -1.77 -10.52
C VAL A 70 -7.37 -2.71 -11.66
N ILE A 71 -6.08 -2.76 -11.96
CA ILE A 71 -5.50 -3.77 -12.86
C ILE A 71 -4.29 -4.43 -12.20
N GLU A 72 -4.10 -5.71 -12.47
CA GLU A 72 -2.88 -6.42 -12.10
C GLU A 72 -1.86 -6.31 -13.23
N ALA A 73 -0.63 -5.90 -12.91
CA ALA A 73 0.42 -5.78 -13.92
C ALA A 73 0.75 -7.15 -14.54
N SER A 74 0.68 -7.24 -15.86
CA SER A 74 1.07 -8.44 -16.61
C SER A 74 2.59 -8.50 -16.72
N LEU A 75 3.24 -9.10 -15.72
CA LEU A 75 4.68 -9.28 -15.62
C LEU A 75 5.05 -10.76 -15.75
N PRO A 76 6.34 -11.08 -15.98
CA PRO A 76 6.77 -12.48 -16.11
C PRO A 76 6.37 -13.31 -14.89
N LEU A 77 5.89 -14.53 -15.14
CA LEU A 77 5.55 -15.47 -14.08
C LEU A 77 6.76 -15.66 -13.13
N LEU A 78 6.49 -15.71 -11.82
CA LEU A 78 7.47 -15.87 -10.76
C LEU A 78 8.45 -14.70 -10.54
N GLN A 79 8.53 -13.73 -11.44
CA GLN A 79 9.37 -12.51 -11.26
C GLN A 79 10.85 -12.84 -10.92
N THR A 80 11.41 -13.91 -11.50
CA THR A 80 12.78 -14.37 -11.21
C THR A 80 13.85 -13.66 -12.06
N GLY A 81 13.42 -12.89 -13.05
CA GLY A 81 14.25 -12.21 -14.04
C GLY A 81 14.93 -10.94 -13.52
N ASP A 82 15.36 -10.11 -14.47
CA ASP A 82 15.96 -8.80 -14.18
C ASP A 82 14.90 -7.79 -13.74
N ILE A 83 15.11 -7.17 -12.58
CA ILE A 83 14.21 -6.12 -12.05
C ILE A 83 14.08 -4.96 -13.03
N ALA A 84 15.16 -4.54 -13.68
CA ALA A 84 15.12 -3.47 -14.68
C ALA A 84 14.23 -3.83 -15.88
N ARG A 85 14.24 -5.09 -16.32
CA ARG A 85 13.37 -5.58 -17.40
C ARG A 85 11.91 -5.61 -16.95
N SER A 86 11.64 -6.09 -15.76
CA SER A 86 10.28 -6.08 -15.20
C SER A 86 9.74 -4.65 -15.03
N ALA A 87 10.60 -3.70 -14.64
CA ALA A 87 10.24 -2.29 -14.55
C ALA A 87 9.95 -1.66 -15.94
N ALA A 88 10.67 -2.08 -16.99
CA ALA A 88 10.35 -1.65 -18.35
C ALA A 88 9.01 -2.20 -18.84
N MET A 89 8.65 -3.44 -18.45
CA MET A 89 7.32 -3.99 -18.72
C MET A 89 6.24 -3.26 -17.93
N LEU A 90 6.49 -2.92 -16.66
CA LEU A 90 5.58 -2.09 -15.86
C LEU A 90 5.35 -0.72 -16.53
N ALA A 91 6.35 -0.13 -17.15
CA ALA A 91 6.18 1.12 -17.90
C ALA A 91 5.15 0.98 -19.04
N VAL A 92 5.12 -0.17 -19.72
CA VAL A 92 4.13 -0.46 -20.75
C VAL A 92 2.73 -0.60 -20.12
N GLU A 93 2.62 -1.33 -19.01
CA GLU A 93 1.34 -1.50 -18.30
C GLU A 93 0.79 -0.14 -17.80
N VAL A 94 1.65 0.74 -17.32
CA VAL A 94 1.25 2.11 -16.93
C VAL A 94 0.67 2.87 -18.11
N GLN A 95 1.29 2.83 -19.29
CA GLN A 95 0.74 3.52 -20.47
C GLN A 95 -0.58 2.90 -20.93
N ARG A 96 -0.70 1.55 -20.88
CA ARG A 96 -1.95 0.84 -21.20
C ARG A 96 -3.08 1.24 -20.25
N ALA A 97 -2.80 1.30 -18.95
CA ALA A 97 -3.77 1.72 -17.95
C ALA A 97 -4.24 3.16 -18.19
N ARG A 98 -3.30 4.07 -18.40
CA ARG A 98 -3.61 5.48 -18.70
C ARG A 98 -4.50 5.63 -19.92
N TYR A 99 -4.20 4.91 -20.98
CA TYR A 99 -5.02 4.91 -22.20
C TYR A 99 -6.40 4.28 -21.97
N ARG A 100 -6.47 3.14 -21.28
CA ARG A 100 -7.70 2.40 -21.02
C ARG A 100 -8.72 3.21 -20.19
N PHE A 101 -8.23 3.95 -19.19
CA PHE A 101 -9.05 4.71 -18.25
C PHE A 101 -9.08 6.22 -18.54
N ASP A 102 -8.52 6.65 -19.66
CA ASP A 102 -8.36 8.08 -20.00
C ASP A 102 -7.79 8.90 -18.84
N ALA A 103 -6.77 8.38 -18.18
CA ALA A 103 -6.20 8.93 -16.97
C ALA A 103 -4.83 9.60 -17.23
N GLU A 104 -4.62 10.79 -16.65
CA GLU A 104 -3.31 11.46 -16.72
C GLU A 104 -2.23 10.65 -16.00
N LYS A 105 -2.57 10.05 -14.86
CA LYS A 105 -1.67 9.30 -13.99
C LYS A 105 -2.30 7.99 -13.52
N VAL A 106 -1.49 7.18 -12.85
CA VAL A 106 -1.93 5.96 -12.15
C VAL A 106 -1.40 5.96 -10.73
N ASN A 107 -1.99 5.15 -9.87
CA ASN A 107 -1.43 4.77 -8.58
C ASN A 107 -0.76 3.40 -8.68
N LEU A 108 0.29 3.14 -7.89
CA LEU A 108 0.95 1.84 -7.83
C LEU A 108 0.79 1.21 -6.44
N VAL A 109 0.50 -0.08 -6.41
CA VAL A 109 0.60 -0.92 -5.20
C VAL A 109 1.55 -2.07 -5.50
N GLY A 110 2.77 -2.01 -4.97
CA GLY A 110 3.78 -3.04 -5.16
C GLY A 110 3.91 -3.94 -3.92
N HIS A 111 3.72 -5.25 -4.09
CA HIS A 111 3.96 -6.22 -3.02
C HIS A 111 5.37 -6.79 -3.13
N SER A 112 6.12 -6.81 -2.03
CA SER A 112 7.43 -7.44 -1.97
C SER A 112 8.39 -6.93 -3.06
N LEU A 113 8.92 -7.82 -3.91
CA LEU A 113 9.72 -7.47 -5.11
C LEU A 113 8.99 -6.50 -6.03
N GLY A 114 7.66 -6.58 -6.14
CA GLY A 114 6.86 -5.65 -6.95
C GLY A 114 7.05 -4.19 -6.54
N GLY A 115 7.30 -3.92 -5.25
CA GLY A 115 7.65 -2.59 -4.77
C GLY A 115 9.03 -2.13 -5.26
N ILE A 116 10.02 -3.03 -5.34
CA ILE A 116 11.35 -2.70 -5.89
C ILE A 116 11.27 -2.44 -7.41
N ILE A 117 10.46 -3.23 -8.13
CA ILE A 117 10.18 -3.00 -9.55
C ILE A 117 9.54 -1.62 -9.75
N SER A 118 8.55 -1.28 -8.94
CA SER A 118 7.89 0.03 -8.95
C SER A 118 8.87 1.16 -8.66
N ARG A 119 9.73 1.01 -7.65
CA ARG A 119 10.79 2.00 -7.35
C ARG A 119 11.75 2.18 -8.51
N TYR A 120 12.19 1.08 -9.15
CA TYR A 120 13.08 1.17 -10.30
C TYR A 120 12.41 1.92 -11.46
N TYR A 121 11.14 1.61 -11.75
CA TYR A 121 10.36 2.34 -12.75
C TYR A 121 10.29 3.83 -12.44
N LEU A 122 9.94 4.18 -11.20
CA LEU A 122 9.81 5.58 -10.77
C LEU A 122 11.13 6.35 -10.86
N GLN A 123 12.21 5.78 -10.33
CA GLN A 123 13.48 6.47 -10.13
C GLN A 123 14.41 6.43 -11.35
N LYS A 124 14.39 5.33 -12.12
CA LYS A 124 15.35 5.09 -13.21
C LYS A 124 14.73 5.20 -14.59
N LEU A 125 13.42 4.99 -14.74
CA LEU A 125 12.74 5.04 -16.03
C LEU A 125 11.81 6.26 -16.17
N GLY A 126 11.86 7.21 -15.23
CA GLY A 126 11.08 8.44 -15.29
C GLY A 126 9.59 8.24 -15.01
N GLY A 127 9.22 7.13 -14.39
CA GLY A 127 7.83 6.77 -14.07
C GLY A 127 7.11 7.79 -13.19
N TRP A 128 7.86 8.59 -12.41
CA TRP A 128 7.34 9.65 -11.58
C TRP A 128 6.46 10.67 -12.34
N LYS A 129 6.62 10.79 -13.66
CA LYS A 129 5.79 11.65 -14.51
C LYS A 129 4.36 11.13 -14.65
N TYR A 130 4.17 9.83 -14.55
CA TYR A 130 2.92 9.12 -14.85
C TYR A 130 2.29 8.44 -13.63
N VAL A 131 2.93 8.55 -12.47
CA VAL A 131 2.43 7.99 -11.22
C VAL A 131 2.07 9.12 -10.26
N HIS A 132 0.88 9.04 -9.67
CA HIS A 132 0.42 10.00 -8.68
C HIS A 132 0.95 9.65 -7.29
N ARG A 133 0.72 8.40 -6.83
CA ARG A 133 1.16 7.88 -5.54
C ARG A 133 1.59 6.42 -5.66
N ALA A 134 2.47 5.96 -4.75
CA ALA A 134 2.90 4.57 -4.69
C ALA A 134 2.83 4.02 -3.28
N VAL A 135 2.30 2.80 -3.13
CA VAL A 135 2.28 2.03 -1.89
C VAL A 135 3.15 0.78 -2.04
N TYR A 136 3.91 0.49 -1.01
CA TYR A 136 4.81 -0.66 -0.92
C TYR A 136 4.38 -1.56 0.24
N LEU A 137 3.90 -2.76 -0.07
CA LEU A 137 3.49 -3.76 0.91
C LEU A 137 4.63 -4.76 1.12
N GLY A 138 5.18 -4.85 2.33
CA GLY A 138 6.26 -5.78 2.65
C GLY A 138 7.45 -5.70 1.68
N THR A 139 7.78 -4.51 1.21
CA THR A 139 8.85 -4.33 0.22
C THR A 139 10.20 -4.20 0.89
N PRO A 140 11.20 -5.02 0.52
CA PRO A 140 12.53 -5.00 1.13
C PRO A 140 13.40 -3.89 0.51
N HIS A 141 13.21 -2.64 0.93
CA HIS A 141 13.90 -1.49 0.36
C HIS A 141 15.43 -1.53 0.51
N LYS A 142 15.93 -2.22 1.55
CA LYS A 142 17.37 -2.38 1.83
C LYS A 142 17.89 -3.80 1.56
N GLY A 143 17.02 -4.65 0.97
CA GLY A 143 17.33 -6.05 0.66
C GLY A 143 16.98 -7.01 1.79
N VAL A 144 17.06 -8.29 1.52
CA VAL A 144 16.72 -9.37 2.45
C VAL A 144 17.76 -10.48 2.42
N TYR A 145 18.04 -11.06 3.58
CA TYR A 145 18.98 -12.18 3.67
C TYR A 145 18.42 -13.46 3.03
N TRP A 146 17.10 -13.66 3.06
CA TRP A 146 16.45 -14.78 2.38
C TRP A 146 16.65 -14.81 0.87
N ALA A 147 17.08 -13.68 0.27
CA ALA A 147 17.45 -13.65 -1.14
C ALA A 147 18.60 -14.61 -1.49
N VAL A 148 19.35 -15.10 -0.49
CA VAL A 148 20.39 -16.12 -0.67
C VAL A 148 19.81 -17.41 -1.26
N PHE A 149 18.58 -17.78 -0.92
CA PHE A 149 17.90 -18.96 -1.52
C PHE A 149 17.47 -18.72 -2.98
N GLY A 150 17.41 -17.47 -3.40
CA GLY A 150 17.12 -17.05 -4.78
C GLY A 150 18.36 -16.75 -5.64
N LEU A 151 19.58 -17.06 -5.18
CA LEU A 151 20.83 -16.73 -5.88
C LEU A 151 20.96 -17.30 -7.30
N ALA A 152 20.26 -18.41 -7.58
CA ALA A 152 20.17 -18.95 -8.93
C ALA A 152 19.45 -18.01 -9.92
N THR A 153 18.67 -17.05 -9.40
CA THR A 153 17.89 -16.10 -10.20
C THR A 153 18.53 -14.69 -10.21
N LYS A 154 18.24 -13.91 -11.24
CA LYS A 154 18.75 -12.54 -11.30
C LYS A 154 18.10 -11.64 -10.27
N ALA A 155 16.78 -11.76 -10.11
CA ALA A 155 16.04 -11.00 -9.10
C ALA A 155 16.52 -11.31 -7.66
N GLY A 156 16.76 -12.59 -7.32
CA GLY A 156 17.28 -12.96 -6.00
C GLY A 156 18.63 -12.28 -5.72
N ARG A 157 19.57 -12.30 -6.65
CA ARG A 157 20.86 -11.58 -6.48
C ARG A 157 20.67 -10.08 -6.33
N GLN A 158 19.70 -9.49 -7.05
CA GLN A 158 19.41 -8.05 -6.96
C GLN A 158 18.69 -7.64 -5.66
N LEU A 159 18.07 -8.59 -4.94
CA LEU A 159 17.43 -8.37 -3.63
C LEU A 159 18.37 -8.57 -2.45
N LEU A 160 19.60 -9.02 -2.65
CA LEU A 160 20.57 -9.11 -1.57
C LEU A 160 20.83 -7.73 -0.95
N PRO A 161 21.06 -7.65 0.38
CA PRO A 161 21.51 -6.42 1.00
C PRO A 161 22.77 -5.89 0.33
N ASN A 162 22.82 -4.58 0.14
CA ASN A 162 23.92 -3.86 -0.53
C ASN A 162 24.16 -4.27 -2.01
N SER A 163 23.19 -4.94 -2.65
CA SER A 163 23.29 -5.17 -4.09
C SER A 163 23.42 -3.82 -4.82
N ARG A 164 24.12 -3.83 -5.98
CA ARG A 164 24.31 -2.62 -6.78
C ARG A 164 22.97 -1.95 -7.10
N LEU A 165 21.92 -2.72 -7.45
CA LEU A 165 20.60 -2.19 -7.76
C LEU A 165 20.00 -1.45 -6.58
N LEU A 166 20.00 -2.05 -5.39
CA LEU A 166 19.43 -1.43 -4.19
C LEU A 166 20.25 -0.22 -3.74
N ALA A 167 21.58 -0.28 -3.86
CA ALA A 167 22.44 0.86 -3.57
C ALA A 167 22.14 2.04 -4.52
N GLU A 168 21.98 1.79 -5.82
CA GLU A 168 21.59 2.81 -6.80
C GLU A 168 20.21 3.41 -6.51
N LEU A 169 19.23 2.61 -6.06
CA LEU A 169 17.90 3.10 -5.68
C LEU A 169 17.93 3.89 -4.37
N ASN A 170 18.70 3.46 -3.39
CA ASN A 170 18.73 4.08 -2.08
C ASN A 170 19.57 5.36 -2.03
N ASN A 171 20.58 5.48 -2.89
CA ASN A 171 21.43 6.66 -2.99
C ASN A 171 20.93 7.71 -4.00
N ASP A 172 19.82 7.43 -4.71
CA ASP A 172 19.26 8.37 -5.66
C ASP A 172 18.62 9.56 -4.93
N PRO A 173 19.14 10.79 -5.08
CA PRO A 173 18.61 11.98 -4.41
C PRO A 173 17.21 12.37 -4.89
N SER A 174 16.79 11.90 -6.07
CA SER A 174 15.46 12.19 -6.62
C SER A 174 14.36 11.31 -6.05
N ARG A 175 14.71 10.23 -5.34
CA ARG A 175 13.76 9.20 -4.87
C ARG A 175 12.59 9.71 -4.03
N CYS A 176 12.77 10.86 -3.39
CA CYS A 176 11.81 11.42 -2.46
C CYS A 176 11.08 12.66 -2.97
N ARG A 177 11.38 13.13 -4.17
CA ARG A 177 10.99 14.49 -4.57
C ARG A 177 9.75 14.57 -5.45
N ASN A 178 9.41 13.49 -6.15
CA ASN A 178 8.49 13.61 -7.28
C ASN A 178 7.09 13.04 -7.03
N ILE A 179 6.93 12.08 -6.10
CA ILE A 179 5.64 11.48 -5.75
C ILE A 179 5.59 11.13 -4.26
N LYS A 180 4.39 11.08 -3.71
CA LYS A 180 4.17 10.57 -2.35
C LYS A 180 4.23 9.05 -2.34
N CYS A 181 4.93 8.48 -1.36
CA CYS A 181 5.09 7.04 -1.19
C CYS A 181 4.72 6.61 0.23
N LEU A 182 4.09 5.43 0.37
CA LEU A 182 3.77 4.80 1.64
C LEU A 182 4.36 3.39 1.66
N SER A 183 5.18 3.07 2.67
CA SER A 183 5.59 1.69 2.96
C SER A 183 4.78 1.13 4.12
N ILE A 184 4.17 -0.04 3.92
CA ILE A 184 3.43 -0.79 4.92
C ILE A 184 4.24 -2.04 5.27
N ILE A 185 4.63 -2.14 6.53
CA ILE A 185 5.55 -3.15 7.05
C ILE A 185 4.78 -4.01 8.06
N SER A 186 5.03 -5.32 8.12
CA SER A 186 4.50 -6.16 9.19
C SER A 186 5.60 -6.53 10.18
N ASN A 187 5.29 -6.45 11.48
CA ASN A 187 6.17 -6.98 12.53
C ASN A 187 6.29 -8.51 12.49
N PHE A 188 5.40 -9.18 11.79
CA PHE A 188 5.35 -10.64 11.64
C PHE A 188 5.79 -11.10 10.24
N ASP A 189 6.35 -10.19 9.43
CA ASP A 189 6.88 -10.53 8.10
C ASP A 189 8.12 -11.42 8.28
N GLU A 190 8.01 -12.68 7.89
CA GLU A 190 9.07 -13.67 7.97
C GLU A 190 10.05 -13.61 6.79
N MET A 191 9.69 -12.91 5.71
CA MET A 191 10.50 -12.79 4.50
C MET A 191 11.36 -11.54 4.49
N VAL A 192 10.84 -10.41 5.02
CA VAL A 192 11.60 -9.15 5.10
C VAL A 192 12.37 -9.11 6.42
N VAL A 193 13.54 -9.72 6.39
CA VAL A 193 14.47 -9.77 7.54
C VAL A 193 15.83 -9.20 7.11
N PRO A 194 16.35 -8.20 7.80
CA PRO A 194 15.79 -7.51 8.99
C PRO A 194 14.57 -6.65 8.62
N LYS A 195 13.65 -6.44 9.58
CA LYS A 195 12.39 -5.71 9.36
C LYS A 195 12.61 -4.25 8.98
N GLU A 196 13.69 -3.65 9.43
CA GLU A 196 14.13 -2.30 9.07
C GLU A 196 14.40 -2.15 7.57
N SER A 197 14.57 -3.27 6.86
CA SER A 197 14.66 -3.29 5.40
C SER A 197 13.35 -2.82 4.74
N GLY A 198 12.20 -3.00 5.40
CA GLY A 198 10.91 -2.50 4.93
C GLY A 198 10.74 -0.99 5.10
N ILE A 199 11.60 -0.31 5.85
CA ILE A 199 11.52 1.14 6.05
C ILE A 199 12.00 1.86 4.79
N LEU A 200 11.10 2.64 4.22
CA LEU A 200 11.40 3.55 3.13
C LEU A 200 11.97 4.86 3.71
N ASP A 201 13.20 5.21 3.33
CA ASP A 201 13.87 6.40 3.85
C ASP A 201 13.22 7.71 3.42
N CYS A 202 12.41 7.69 2.36
CA CYS A 202 11.68 8.84 1.86
C CYS A 202 10.24 8.45 1.57
N GLY A 203 9.37 8.75 2.49
CA GLY A 203 7.95 8.44 2.40
C GLY A 203 7.38 8.12 3.76
N TYR A 204 6.10 7.84 3.77
CA TYR A 204 5.41 7.41 4.98
C TYR A 204 5.73 5.94 5.26
N ASN A 205 5.79 5.59 6.53
CA ASN A 205 5.96 4.21 6.98
C ASN A 205 4.87 3.88 8.00
N LYS A 206 4.13 2.80 7.77
CA LYS A 206 3.12 2.25 8.69
C LYS A 206 3.48 0.82 9.04
N VAL A 207 3.31 0.47 10.31
CA VAL A 207 3.62 -0.86 10.82
C VAL A 207 2.34 -1.58 11.21
N VAL A 208 2.11 -2.74 10.59
CA VAL A 208 1.05 -3.67 10.97
C VAL A 208 1.54 -4.50 12.16
N ASN A 209 0.84 -4.36 13.28
CA ASN A 209 1.16 -5.07 14.53
C ASN A 209 0.25 -6.29 14.79
N TRP A 210 -0.41 -6.79 13.78
CA TRP A 210 -1.23 -7.99 13.80
C TRP A 210 -0.43 -9.16 13.21
N PRO A 211 -0.62 -10.42 13.63
CA PRO A 211 0.16 -11.57 13.15
C PRO A 211 -0.16 -11.91 11.69
N ILE A 212 0.22 -11.02 10.80
CA ILE A 212 0.11 -11.19 9.34
C ILE A 212 1.53 -11.33 8.79
N GLY A 213 1.84 -12.51 8.26
CA GLY A 213 3.09 -12.79 7.57
C GLY A 213 3.14 -12.10 6.20
N HIS A 214 4.26 -12.27 5.53
CA HIS A 214 4.58 -11.63 4.24
C HIS A 214 3.47 -11.74 3.20
N TRP A 215 3.04 -12.97 2.93
CA TRP A 215 2.00 -13.25 1.94
C TRP A 215 0.60 -12.79 2.37
N GLY A 216 0.39 -12.69 3.69
CA GLY A 216 -0.88 -12.28 4.28
C GLY A 216 -1.18 -10.79 4.15
N MET A 217 -0.19 -9.96 3.85
CA MET A 217 -0.35 -8.50 3.83
C MET A 217 -1.39 -8.01 2.81
N VAL A 218 -1.53 -8.72 1.67
CA VAL A 218 -2.54 -8.39 0.65
C VAL A 218 -3.97 -8.73 1.07
N PHE A 219 -4.15 -9.49 2.16
CA PHE A 219 -5.44 -9.82 2.75
C PHE A 219 -5.78 -8.97 3.97
N SER A 220 -4.93 -8.03 4.34
CA SER A 220 -5.12 -7.19 5.53
C SER A 220 -6.09 -6.05 5.26
N ASN A 221 -7.31 -6.13 5.79
CA ASN A 221 -8.28 -5.03 5.69
C ASN A 221 -7.73 -3.72 6.27
N LYS A 222 -6.89 -3.79 7.30
CA LYS A 222 -6.25 -2.60 7.88
C LYS A 222 -5.25 -1.97 6.90
N ALA A 223 -4.43 -2.79 6.23
CA ALA A 223 -3.50 -2.30 5.21
C ALA A 223 -4.27 -1.72 4.02
N ILE A 224 -5.36 -2.37 3.60
CA ILE A 224 -6.23 -1.90 2.52
C ILE A 224 -6.86 -0.54 2.89
N GLY A 225 -7.36 -0.37 4.10
CA GLY A 225 -7.87 0.91 4.57
C GLY A 225 -6.81 2.02 4.52
N TRP A 226 -5.56 1.74 4.88
CA TRP A 226 -4.47 2.70 4.74
C TRP A 226 -4.13 3.02 3.28
N ILE A 227 -4.24 2.05 2.37
CA ILE A 227 -4.05 2.28 0.93
C ILE A 227 -5.12 3.24 0.40
N VAL A 228 -6.39 3.00 0.75
CA VAL A 228 -7.53 3.84 0.37
C VAL A 228 -7.33 5.27 0.90
N ASP A 229 -7.14 5.41 2.21
CA ASP A 229 -6.92 6.72 2.84
C ASP A 229 -5.72 7.47 2.23
N PHE A 230 -4.66 6.75 1.85
CA PHE A 230 -3.49 7.33 1.23
C PHE A 230 -3.75 7.82 -0.19
N PHE A 231 -4.45 7.04 -1.00
CA PHE A 231 -4.78 7.42 -2.38
C PHE A 231 -5.82 8.54 -2.43
N ASP A 232 -6.76 8.58 -1.51
CA ASP A 232 -7.75 9.66 -1.38
C ASP A 232 -7.16 10.94 -0.74
N GLY A 233 -5.89 10.93 -0.33
CA GLY A 233 -5.25 12.08 0.30
C GLY A 233 -5.63 12.29 1.77
N LEU A 234 -6.52 11.48 2.32
CA LEU A 234 -7.00 11.60 3.72
C LEU A 234 -5.92 11.23 4.73
N PHE A 235 -4.95 10.43 4.31
CA PHE A 235 -3.81 10.02 5.11
C PHE A 235 -2.99 11.24 5.60
N ASP A 236 -2.75 12.19 4.72
CA ASP A 236 -2.02 13.41 5.02
C ASP A 236 -2.73 14.26 6.08
N ILE A 237 -4.07 14.31 6.01
CA ILE A 237 -4.91 15.11 6.92
C ILE A 237 -4.99 14.47 8.31
N ARG A 238 -5.25 13.17 8.39
CA ARG A 238 -5.42 12.43 9.65
C ARG A 238 -4.15 12.34 10.48
N GLU A 239 -3.00 12.26 9.81
CA GLU A 239 -1.70 12.12 10.47
C GLU A 239 -1.02 13.48 10.76
N GLY A 240 -1.69 14.59 10.47
CA GLY A 240 -1.14 15.94 10.68
C GLY A 240 -0.04 16.32 9.69
N PHE A 241 0.11 15.59 8.61
CA PHE A 241 1.20 15.73 7.64
C PHE A 241 0.97 16.82 6.58
N ALA A 242 -0.20 17.41 6.49
CA ALA A 242 -0.47 18.50 5.55
C ALA A 242 0.57 19.63 5.63
N LYS A 243 1.01 19.98 6.85
CA LYS A 243 2.04 21.01 7.08
C LYS A 243 3.45 20.64 6.59
N VAL A 244 3.78 19.37 6.50
CA VAL A 244 5.15 18.89 6.18
C VAL A 244 5.44 18.92 4.68
N TYR A 245 4.41 18.95 3.84
CA TYR A 245 4.58 18.96 2.38
C TYR A 245 4.36 20.34 1.75
N GLU A 246 3.57 21.23 2.38
CA GLU A 246 3.40 22.61 1.90
C GLU A 246 4.66 23.46 2.08
N ASP A 247 5.48 23.19 3.10
CA ASP A 247 6.74 23.90 3.35
C ASP A 247 7.93 23.35 2.55
N ARG A 248 7.73 22.36 1.68
CA ARG A 248 8.78 21.88 0.78
C ARG A 248 8.84 22.71 -0.50
N ASP A 249 9.13 23.95 -0.34
CA ASP A 249 9.76 24.71 -1.40
C ASP A 249 11.13 24.07 -1.71
N VAL A 250 11.60 24.22 -2.93
CA VAL A 250 12.66 23.50 -3.65
C VAL A 250 14.03 23.39 -2.93
N SER A 251 14.17 23.85 -1.71
CA SER A 251 15.39 23.91 -0.91
C SER A 251 15.67 22.72 0.03
N GLY A 252 14.89 21.67 -0.04
CA GLY A 252 15.22 20.31 0.39
C GLY A 252 15.99 20.07 1.69
N ASN A 253 15.42 20.41 2.86
CA ASN A 253 15.96 19.92 4.12
C ASN A 253 15.25 18.63 4.58
N GLY A 254 16.03 17.53 4.64
CA GLY A 254 15.55 16.17 4.86
C GLY A 254 15.12 15.80 6.30
N ASP A 255 14.80 16.77 7.17
CA ASP A 255 14.63 16.51 8.60
C ASP A 255 13.27 15.87 8.96
N SER A 256 12.20 16.13 8.20
CA SER A 256 10.90 15.48 8.46
C SER A 256 10.88 13.99 8.07
N CYS A 257 11.68 13.59 7.07
CA CYS A 257 11.82 12.20 6.67
C CYS A 257 12.49 11.37 7.79
N LYS A 258 13.44 11.97 8.52
CA LYS A 258 14.13 11.31 9.64
C LYS A 258 13.19 11.02 10.82
N GLN A 259 12.24 11.90 11.12
CA GLN A 259 11.29 11.71 12.22
C GLN A 259 10.37 10.49 11.98
N HIS A 260 9.90 10.28 10.75
CA HIS A 260 9.06 9.13 10.41
C HIS A 260 9.83 7.82 10.40
N GLN A 261 11.11 7.86 9.99
CA GLN A 261 11.99 6.69 10.11
C GLN A 261 12.22 6.31 11.56
N GLU A 262 12.47 7.29 12.42
CA GLU A 262 12.67 7.08 13.86
C GLU A 262 11.41 6.53 14.53
N GLN A 263 10.22 7.01 14.17
CA GLN A 263 8.95 6.50 14.70
C GLN A 263 8.70 5.07 14.26
N ALA A 264 8.89 4.74 12.98
CA ALA A 264 8.76 3.38 12.48
C ALA A 264 9.77 2.43 13.13
N LYS A 265 11.03 2.86 13.32
CA LYS A 265 12.05 2.08 14.05
C LYS A 265 11.65 1.83 15.51
N LYS A 266 11.11 2.86 16.21
CA LYS A 266 10.63 2.71 17.58
C LYS A 266 9.44 1.75 17.69
N GLU A 267 8.51 1.77 16.72
CA GLU A 267 7.39 0.81 16.67
C GLU A 267 7.86 -0.62 16.41
N LEU A 268 8.86 -0.81 15.54
CA LEU A 268 9.47 -2.10 15.29
C LEU A 268 10.23 -2.62 16.53
N ALA A 269 10.95 -1.76 17.25
CA ALA A 269 11.72 -2.12 18.43
C ALA A 269 10.86 -2.44 19.67
N ARG A 270 9.73 -1.74 19.87
CA ARG A 270 8.83 -1.93 21.04
C ARG A 270 8.24 -3.32 21.18
N LYS A 271 8.32 -4.19 20.19
CA LYS A 271 7.74 -5.54 20.18
C LYS A 271 8.76 -6.64 19.93
N ALA A 272 10.04 -6.31 19.91
CA ALA A 272 11.12 -7.28 19.92
C ALA A 272 11.60 -7.59 21.37
N SER A 273 11.09 -6.85 22.35
CA SER A 273 11.23 -7.06 23.81
C SER A 273 9.93 -7.67 24.38
#